data_b2ade12474cffa265b47c15477caae8e
#
_entry.id   b2ade12474cffa265b47c15477caae8e
#
_cell.length_a   1.000
_cell.length_b   1.000
_cell.length_c   1.000
_cell.angle_alpha   90.00
_cell.angle_beta   90.00
_cell.angle_gamma   90.00
#
_symmetry.space_group_name_H-M   'P 1'
#
loop_
_entity.id
_entity.type
_entity.pdbx_description
1 polymer ?
#
loop_
_entity_poly.entity_id
_entity_poly.type
_entity_poly.pdbx_seq_one_letter_code
_entity_poly.pdbx_strand_id
1 'polypeptide(L)'
;TWSDVSPKDKLEILLLDTLTNTVATVAESNSWNVQQGCMAQWLGPEFKEKIIYNDFRNGHYCSVILNVFTGHEERIISVPIYTVATDGKTALTLDFSRLYRLRPGYGYYNVPEITATERIPDKTCIWRINLENGNVTPLLKYTDFANFEQRKDMVNAEHKVNHLMLSPNGKRFMVLHRWFEGRRKYTRLVTCNIDGTDMYNLSDDDMVSHCFWKSDDEILAFENKYNGGPGYYLMRDKTREYVHFWPGISGDGHPSYSLDGTL
;
A
#
# COMPACT_ATOMS: atom_id res chain seq x y z
N THR A 1 -0.50 25.51 0.43
CA THR A 1 -1.60 24.88 -0.32
C THR A 1 -0.99 23.87 -1.27
N TRP A 2 -1.32 22.62 -1.09
CA TRP A 2 -0.98 21.56 -2.04
C TRP A 2 -1.76 21.87 -3.32
N SER A 3 -1.07 22.15 -4.41
CA SER A 3 -1.71 22.27 -5.72
C SER A 3 -2.23 20.89 -6.12
N ASP A 4 -3.46 20.83 -6.62
CA ASP A 4 -4.02 19.60 -7.16
C ASP A 4 -3.14 19.12 -8.32
N VAL A 5 -2.84 17.83 -8.32
CA VAL A 5 -2.11 17.19 -9.42
C VAL A 5 -2.97 17.26 -10.67
N SER A 6 -2.43 17.79 -11.75
CA SER A 6 -3.12 17.92 -13.04
C SER A 6 -2.79 16.74 -13.96
N PRO A 7 -3.70 16.29 -14.83
CA PRO A 7 -3.42 15.30 -15.88
C PRO A 7 -2.23 15.62 -16.78
N LYS A 8 -1.77 16.87 -16.76
CA LYS A 8 -0.62 17.34 -17.57
C LYS A 8 0.70 17.30 -16.81
N ASP A 9 0.64 17.09 -15.49
CA ASP A 9 1.83 17.09 -14.66
C ASP A 9 2.48 15.72 -14.72
N LYS A 10 3.78 15.70 -14.92
CA LYS A 10 4.60 14.49 -14.89
C LYS A 10 5.46 14.46 -13.64
N LEU A 11 5.75 13.27 -13.15
CA LEU A 11 6.73 13.02 -12.10
C LEU A 11 8.01 12.51 -12.73
N GLU A 12 9.14 13.11 -12.39
CA GLU A 12 10.46 12.58 -12.72
C GLU A 12 10.95 11.61 -11.62
N ILE A 13 11.47 10.46 -12.03
CA ILE A 13 12.13 9.50 -11.14
C ILE A 13 13.63 9.77 -11.21
N LEU A 14 14.21 10.15 -10.08
CA LEU A 14 15.61 10.54 -9.98
C LEU A 14 16.41 9.43 -9.30
N LEU A 15 17.58 9.13 -9.84
CA LEU A 15 18.59 8.27 -9.24
C LEU A 15 19.70 9.15 -8.65
N LEU A 16 19.93 9.02 -7.34
CA LEU A 16 21.05 9.64 -6.64
C LEU A 16 22.19 8.63 -6.47
N ASP A 17 23.36 8.94 -7.03
CA ASP A 17 24.60 8.26 -6.70
C ASP A 17 25.20 8.89 -5.43
N THR A 18 25.19 8.14 -4.33
CA THR A 18 25.64 8.62 -3.02
C THR A 18 27.18 8.72 -2.90
N LEU A 19 27.94 8.10 -3.81
CA LEU A 19 29.40 8.17 -3.82
C LEU A 19 29.88 9.43 -4.53
N THR A 20 29.28 9.77 -5.65
CA THR A 20 29.62 10.93 -6.46
C THR A 20 28.78 12.16 -6.18
N ASN A 21 27.67 11.98 -5.45
CA ASN A 21 26.70 13.02 -5.15
C ASN A 21 26.04 13.59 -6.43
N THR A 22 25.90 12.76 -7.45
CA THR A 22 25.28 13.14 -8.72
C THR A 22 23.85 12.61 -8.81
N VAL A 23 22.99 13.36 -9.50
CA VAL A 23 21.59 13.02 -9.72
C VAL A 23 21.33 12.89 -11.21
N ALA A 24 20.62 11.84 -11.61
CA ALA A 24 20.18 11.61 -12.99
C ALA A 24 18.68 11.28 -13.03
N THR A 25 17.96 11.83 -14.01
CA THR A 25 16.60 11.39 -14.31
C THR A 25 16.64 10.04 -15.02
N VAL A 26 16.00 9.02 -14.47
CA VAL A 26 15.99 7.67 -15.05
C VAL A 26 14.66 7.31 -15.73
N ALA A 27 13.56 7.95 -15.32
CA ALA A 27 12.25 7.78 -15.95
C ALA A 27 11.31 8.94 -15.63
N GLU A 28 10.16 8.98 -16.32
CA GLU A 28 9.03 9.84 -16.02
C GLU A 28 7.78 8.99 -15.81
N SER A 29 6.84 9.49 -15.02
CA SER A 29 5.53 8.88 -14.82
C SER A 29 4.41 9.90 -14.97
N ASN A 30 3.33 9.47 -15.63
CA ASN A 30 2.06 10.21 -15.72
C ASN A 30 1.03 9.75 -14.67
N SER A 31 1.37 8.78 -13.82
CA SER A 31 0.51 8.22 -12.79
C SER A 31 1.19 8.34 -11.42
N TRP A 32 0.85 9.40 -10.69
CA TRP A 32 1.48 9.70 -9.42
C TRP A 32 0.54 10.43 -8.46
N ASN A 33 0.90 10.49 -7.21
CA ASN A 33 0.23 11.27 -6.18
C ASN A 33 1.24 11.95 -5.26
N VAL A 34 0.77 12.95 -4.51
CA VAL A 34 1.63 13.82 -3.69
C VAL A 34 2.27 13.07 -2.52
N GLN A 35 1.63 12.02 -2.01
CA GLN A 35 2.06 11.33 -0.79
C GLN A 35 3.04 10.17 -1.06
N GLN A 36 2.87 9.47 -2.18
CA GLN A 36 3.58 8.23 -2.47
C GLN A 36 4.24 8.21 -3.85
N GLY A 37 4.19 9.34 -4.58
CA GLY A 37 4.71 9.42 -5.94
C GLY A 37 4.04 8.41 -6.87
N CYS A 38 4.82 7.79 -7.74
CA CYS A 38 4.41 6.73 -8.65
C CYS A 38 4.69 5.31 -8.11
N MET A 39 4.80 5.14 -6.81
CA MET A 39 5.16 3.88 -6.14
C MET A 39 6.49 3.28 -6.61
N ALA A 40 7.43 4.13 -7.03
CA ALA A 40 8.76 3.67 -7.45
C ALA A 40 9.48 2.98 -6.30
N GLN A 41 9.96 1.77 -6.55
CA GLN A 41 10.66 0.96 -5.57
C GLN A 41 11.72 0.09 -6.26
N TRP A 42 12.81 -0.19 -5.55
CA TRP A 42 13.81 -1.13 -6.01
C TRP A 42 13.22 -2.54 -6.11
N LEU A 43 13.55 -3.25 -7.19
CA LEU A 43 13.08 -4.61 -7.41
C LEU A 43 14.09 -5.61 -6.85
N GLY A 44 13.60 -6.50 -5.99
CA GLY A 44 14.39 -7.59 -5.45
C GLY A 44 14.66 -8.71 -6.47
N PRO A 45 15.47 -9.71 -6.10
CA PRO A 45 16.11 -9.86 -4.79
C PRO A 45 17.39 -9.02 -4.60
N GLU A 46 18.01 -8.51 -5.67
CA GLU A 46 19.32 -7.84 -5.61
C GLU A 46 19.19 -6.36 -5.17
N PHE A 47 18.07 -5.69 -5.45
CA PHE A 47 17.83 -4.27 -5.15
C PHE A 47 18.95 -3.33 -5.66
N LYS A 48 19.44 -3.56 -6.88
CA LYS A 48 20.65 -2.86 -7.40
C LYS A 48 20.46 -2.15 -8.73
N GLU A 49 19.80 -2.79 -9.68
CA GLU A 49 19.78 -2.30 -11.06
C GLU A 49 18.37 -2.00 -11.56
N LYS A 50 17.36 -2.67 -10.97
CA LYS A 50 16.00 -2.60 -11.44
C LYS A 50 15.09 -1.91 -10.44
N ILE A 51 14.26 -1.04 -10.98
CA ILE A 51 13.13 -0.47 -10.25
C ILE A 51 11.84 -0.93 -10.91
N ILE A 52 10.76 -0.90 -10.14
CA ILE A 52 9.39 -0.97 -10.66
C ILE A 52 8.66 0.30 -10.24
N TYR A 53 7.89 0.89 -11.15
CA TYR A 53 7.11 2.09 -10.87
C TYR A 53 5.81 2.07 -11.67
N ASN A 54 4.82 2.83 -11.23
CA ASN A 54 3.55 2.96 -11.93
C ASN A 54 3.62 4.08 -12.97
N ASP A 55 2.87 3.89 -14.06
CA ASP A 55 2.69 4.89 -15.10
C ASP A 55 1.27 4.81 -15.68
N PHE A 56 0.91 5.81 -16.48
CA PHE A 56 -0.34 5.84 -17.22
C PHE A 56 -0.04 5.95 -18.72
N ARG A 57 -0.33 4.89 -19.45
CA ARG A 57 -0.03 4.77 -20.88
C ARG A 57 -1.25 4.28 -21.65
N ASN A 58 -1.50 4.85 -22.82
CA ASN A 58 -2.58 4.43 -23.71
C ASN A 58 -3.96 4.33 -23.03
N GLY A 59 -4.25 5.24 -22.08
CA GLY A 59 -5.51 5.27 -21.36
C GLY A 59 -5.63 4.29 -20.18
N HIS A 60 -4.54 3.62 -19.78
CA HIS A 60 -4.54 2.61 -18.71
C HIS A 60 -3.41 2.84 -17.71
N TYR A 61 -3.66 2.53 -16.46
CA TYR A 61 -2.59 2.37 -15.48
C TYR A 61 -1.79 1.11 -15.80
N CYS A 62 -0.49 1.22 -15.68
CA CYS A 62 0.44 0.12 -15.82
C CYS A 62 1.56 0.23 -14.79
N SER A 63 2.41 -0.77 -14.70
CA SER A 63 3.69 -0.67 -14.03
C SER A 63 4.81 -1.10 -14.96
N VAL A 64 5.98 -0.49 -14.77
CA VAL A 64 7.15 -0.66 -15.65
C VAL A 64 8.30 -1.18 -14.80
N ILE A 65 8.92 -2.27 -15.25
CA ILE A 65 10.21 -2.74 -14.73
C ILE A 65 11.30 -2.15 -15.60
N LEU A 66 12.15 -1.34 -15.02
CA LEU A 66 13.21 -0.57 -15.68
C LEU A 66 14.57 -0.91 -15.10
N ASN A 67 15.55 -1.17 -15.95
CA ASN A 67 16.96 -1.15 -15.57
C ASN A 67 17.45 0.30 -15.59
N VAL A 68 17.80 0.85 -14.41
CA VAL A 68 18.12 2.27 -14.25
C VAL A 68 19.43 2.69 -14.90
N PHE A 69 20.35 1.76 -15.17
CA PHE A 69 21.64 2.04 -15.79
C PHE A 69 21.62 1.99 -17.32
N THR A 70 20.79 1.13 -17.87
CA THR A 70 20.67 0.97 -19.34
C THR A 70 19.49 1.74 -19.92
N GLY A 71 18.54 2.15 -19.09
CA GLY A 71 17.28 2.75 -19.53
C GLY A 71 16.35 1.75 -20.24
N HIS A 72 16.65 0.44 -20.18
CA HIS A 72 15.84 -0.59 -20.81
C HIS A 72 14.62 -0.93 -19.98
N GLU A 73 13.43 -0.76 -20.56
CA GLU A 73 12.17 -1.26 -20.01
C GLU A 73 12.07 -2.77 -20.25
N GLU A 74 12.31 -3.56 -19.21
CA GLU A 74 12.33 -5.01 -19.34
C GLU A 74 10.92 -5.60 -19.48
N ARG A 75 9.94 -4.96 -18.80
CA ARG A 75 8.55 -5.41 -18.81
C ARG A 75 7.59 -4.27 -18.48
N ILE A 76 6.44 -4.31 -19.16
CA ILE A 76 5.27 -3.50 -18.81
C ILE A 76 4.17 -4.46 -18.35
N ILE A 77 3.61 -4.20 -17.18
CA ILE A 77 2.51 -4.95 -16.58
C ILE A 77 1.25 -4.11 -16.69
N SER A 78 0.13 -4.69 -17.11
CA SER A 78 -1.12 -4.00 -17.47
C SER A 78 -1.93 -3.45 -16.28
N VAL A 79 -1.35 -3.42 -15.07
CA VAL A 79 -1.93 -2.85 -13.86
C VAL A 79 -0.86 -2.12 -13.05
N PRO A 80 -1.24 -1.13 -12.22
CA PRO A 80 -0.31 -0.50 -11.30
C PRO A 80 0.07 -1.47 -10.17
N ILE A 81 1.21 -1.26 -9.51
CA ILE A 81 1.59 -1.99 -8.28
C ILE A 81 1.44 -1.10 -7.05
N TYR A 82 1.29 -1.71 -5.88
CA TYR A 82 1.34 -1.03 -4.60
C TYR A 82 2.54 -1.47 -3.75
N THR A 83 2.77 -2.77 -3.63
CA THR A 83 3.90 -3.35 -2.90
C THR A 83 4.44 -4.57 -3.64
N VAL A 84 5.74 -4.81 -3.49
CA VAL A 84 6.46 -5.92 -4.12
C VAL A 84 7.10 -6.81 -3.06
N ALA A 85 7.06 -8.12 -3.25
CA ALA A 85 7.78 -9.06 -2.41
C ALA A 85 9.29 -8.90 -2.57
N THR A 86 10.04 -9.19 -1.50
CA THR A 86 11.50 -9.07 -1.48
C THR A 86 12.21 -9.94 -2.52
N ASP A 87 11.57 -11.03 -2.95
CA ASP A 87 12.09 -11.91 -4.01
C ASP A 87 11.89 -11.36 -5.44
N GLY A 88 11.18 -10.25 -5.59
CA GLY A 88 10.90 -9.61 -6.87
C GLY A 88 9.93 -10.36 -7.79
N LYS A 89 9.21 -11.39 -7.29
CA LYS A 89 8.35 -12.25 -8.12
C LYS A 89 6.87 -11.96 -7.98
N THR A 90 6.45 -11.45 -6.83
CA THR A 90 5.05 -11.18 -6.51
C THR A 90 4.84 -9.74 -6.13
N ALA A 91 3.76 -9.15 -6.61
CA ALA A 91 3.30 -7.84 -6.16
C ALA A 91 1.81 -7.88 -5.80
N LEU A 92 1.37 -6.91 -5.02
CA LEU A 92 -0.04 -6.62 -4.79
C LEU A 92 -0.39 -5.24 -5.31
N THR A 93 -1.64 -5.09 -5.72
CA THR A 93 -2.23 -3.82 -6.12
C THR A 93 -3.63 -3.64 -5.55
N LEU A 94 -4.12 -2.41 -5.65
CA LEU A 94 -5.46 -2.01 -5.22
C LEU A 94 -6.09 -1.06 -6.24
N ASP A 95 -7.36 -0.67 -6.00
CA ASP A 95 -8.06 0.32 -6.82
C ASP A 95 -7.58 1.74 -6.49
N PHE A 96 -6.64 2.24 -7.28
CA PHE A 96 -6.07 3.58 -7.12
C PHE A 96 -7.08 4.69 -7.44
N SER A 97 -8.09 4.44 -8.28
CA SER A 97 -9.12 5.43 -8.60
C SER A 97 -10.06 5.65 -7.43
N ARG A 98 -10.50 4.57 -6.73
CA ARG A 98 -11.28 4.68 -5.50
C ARG A 98 -10.47 5.28 -4.37
N LEU A 99 -9.19 4.89 -4.27
CA LEU A 99 -8.30 5.48 -3.28
C LEU A 99 -8.17 7.00 -3.48
N TYR A 100 -8.02 7.48 -4.71
CA TYR A 100 -7.96 8.90 -5.04
C TYR A 100 -9.25 9.64 -4.65
N ARG A 101 -10.42 9.14 -5.07
CA ARG A 101 -11.69 9.78 -4.75
C ARG A 101 -11.92 9.94 -3.24
N LEU A 102 -11.62 8.90 -2.47
CA LEU A 102 -11.87 8.88 -1.02
C LEU A 102 -10.75 9.51 -0.18
N ARG A 103 -9.60 9.77 -0.77
CA ARG A 103 -8.49 10.47 -0.13
C ARG A 103 -7.62 11.12 -1.20
N PRO A 104 -7.97 12.33 -1.67
CA PRO A 104 -7.12 13.11 -2.55
C PRO A 104 -5.69 13.21 -1.98
N GLY A 105 -4.67 13.08 -2.85
CA GLY A 105 -3.26 12.99 -2.44
C GLY A 105 -2.72 11.56 -2.27
N TYR A 106 -3.61 10.57 -2.26
CA TYR A 106 -3.29 9.14 -2.39
C TYR A 106 -4.06 8.58 -3.60
N GLY A 107 -3.53 7.59 -4.26
CA GLY A 107 -4.16 7.05 -5.47
C GLY A 107 -3.94 7.91 -6.71
N TYR A 108 -4.65 7.60 -7.80
CA TYR A 108 -4.42 8.22 -9.11
C TYR A 108 -5.74 8.72 -9.72
N TYR A 109 -5.69 9.88 -10.36
CA TYR A 109 -6.85 10.61 -10.91
C TYR A 109 -7.09 10.39 -12.40
N ASN A 110 -6.18 9.71 -13.11
CA ASN A 110 -6.22 9.58 -14.58
C ASN A 110 -7.45 8.83 -15.09
N VAL A 111 -7.98 7.88 -14.30
CA VAL A 111 -9.18 7.12 -14.63
C VAL A 111 -10.25 7.35 -13.55
N PRO A 112 -11.47 7.76 -13.93
CA PRO A 112 -12.57 7.87 -12.98
C PRO A 112 -12.90 6.53 -12.32
N GLU A 113 -13.25 6.55 -11.04
CA GLU A 113 -13.70 5.36 -10.33
C GLU A 113 -15.04 4.86 -10.88
N ILE A 114 -15.09 3.61 -11.32
CA ILE A 114 -16.30 2.99 -11.89
C ILE A 114 -17.35 2.63 -10.83
N THR A 115 -16.96 2.53 -9.56
CA THR A 115 -17.83 2.18 -8.42
C THR A 115 -18.19 3.38 -7.55
N ALA A 116 -18.06 4.60 -8.07
CA ALA A 116 -18.20 5.84 -7.29
C ALA A 116 -19.56 6.01 -6.58
N THR A 117 -20.62 5.37 -7.09
CA THR A 117 -21.97 5.39 -6.50
C THR A 117 -22.22 4.27 -5.50
N GLU A 118 -21.29 3.33 -5.36
CA GLU A 118 -21.42 2.15 -4.50
C GLU A 118 -20.59 2.32 -3.22
N ARG A 119 -21.23 2.30 -2.08
CA ARG A 119 -20.53 2.40 -0.79
C ARG A 119 -19.73 1.14 -0.48
N ILE A 120 -20.30 -0.03 -0.77
CA ILE A 120 -19.70 -1.36 -0.58
C ILE A 120 -19.77 -2.10 -1.92
N PRO A 121 -18.87 -1.85 -2.88
CA PRO A 121 -18.94 -2.53 -4.17
C PRO A 121 -18.70 -4.03 -4.06
N ASP A 122 -19.49 -4.84 -4.76
CA ASP A 122 -19.14 -6.25 -4.98
C ASP A 122 -18.12 -6.37 -6.11
N LYS A 123 -16.99 -5.72 -5.93
CA LYS A 123 -15.87 -5.66 -6.87
C LYS A 123 -14.57 -5.96 -6.15
N THR A 124 -13.64 -6.57 -6.86
CA THR A 124 -12.29 -6.80 -6.36
C THR A 124 -11.65 -5.47 -5.95
N CYS A 125 -10.98 -5.46 -4.82
CA CYS A 125 -10.25 -4.31 -4.30
C CYS A 125 -8.76 -4.58 -4.13
N ILE A 126 -8.34 -5.85 -4.08
CA ILE A 126 -6.94 -6.26 -4.01
C ILE A 126 -6.69 -7.36 -5.03
N TRP A 127 -5.60 -7.23 -5.80
CA TRP A 127 -5.13 -8.21 -6.76
C TRP A 127 -3.70 -8.61 -6.47
N ARG A 128 -3.36 -9.86 -6.77
CA ARG A 128 -2.00 -10.38 -6.81
C ARG A 128 -1.49 -10.37 -8.25
N ILE A 129 -0.24 -9.98 -8.40
CA ILE A 129 0.45 -9.92 -9.69
C ILE A 129 1.66 -10.86 -9.63
N ASN A 130 1.78 -11.74 -10.61
CA ASN A 130 3.00 -12.48 -10.86
C ASN A 130 3.89 -11.62 -11.78
N LEU A 131 5.02 -11.14 -11.25
CA LEU A 131 5.92 -10.24 -11.98
C LEU A 131 6.75 -10.95 -13.06
N GLU A 132 6.87 -12.30 -13.01
CA GLU A 132 7.61 -13.08 -14.01
C GLU A 132 6.84 -13.23 -15.32
N ASN A 133 5.51 -13.32 -15.25
CA ASN A 133 4.66 -13.52 -16.45
C ASN A 133 3.59 -12.43 -16.66
N GLY A 134 3.43 -11.50 -15.70
CA GLY A 134 2.45 -10.41 -15.75
C GLY A 134 1.01 -10.82 -15.44
N ASN A 135 0.77 -12.05 -14.99
CA ASN A 135 -0.59 -12.51 -14.64
C ASN A 135 -1.13 -11.77 -13.42
N VAL A 136 -2.38 -11.31 -13.54
CA VAL A 136 -3.12 -10.62 -12.48
C VAL A 136 -4.27 -11.49 -11.99
N THR A 137 -4.30 -11.77 -10.69
CA THR A 137 -5.30 -12.63 -10.04
C THR A 137 -6.08 -11.82 -9.01
N PRO A 138 -7.43 -11.74 -9.07
CA PRO A 138 -8.22 -11.11 -8.02
C PRO A 138 -8.10 -11.90 -6.71
N LEU A 139 -7.95 -11.18 -5.58
CA LEU A 139 -7.83 -11.79 -4.26
C LEU A 139 -9.06 -11.52 -3.38
N LEU A 140 -9.35 -10.25 -3.11
CA LEU A 140 -10.37 -9.82 -2.16
C LEU A 140 -11.24 -8.71 -2.75
N LYS A 141 -12.51 -8.71 -2.37
CA LYS A 141 -13.51 -7.69 -2.71
C LYS A 141 -13.72 -6.71 -1.54
N TYR A 142 -14.34 -5.56 -1.81
CA TYR A 142 -14.79 -4.65 -0.73
C TYR A 142 -15.83 -5.33 0.17
N THR A 143 -16.70 -6.18 -0.40
CA THR A 143 -17.70 -6.96 0.36
C THR A 143 -17.04 -7.95 1.32
N ASP A 144 -15.89 -8.54 0.99
CA ASP A 144 -15.17 -9.44 1.89
C ASP A 144 -14.75 -8.69 3.16
N PHE A 145 -14.17 -7.50 3.00
CA PHE A 145 -13.83 -6.66 4.15
C PHE A 145 -15.06 -6.18 4.92
N ALA A 146 -16.11 -5.73 4.25
CA ALA A 146 -17.29 -5.20 4.92
C ALA A 146 -18.03 -6.27 5.76
N ASN A 147 -17.99 -7.53 5.33
CA ASN A 147 -18.65 -8.66 6.01
C ASN A 147 -17.73 -9.35 7.03
N PHE A 148 -16.41 -9.21 6.92
CA PHE A 148 -15.47 -9.83 7.85
C PHE A 148 -15.52 -9.14 9.21
N GLU A 149 -15.91 -9.86 10.27
CA GLU A 149 -16.11 -9.31 11.62
C GLU A 149 -16.84 -7.95 11.55
N GLN A 150 -18.03 -7.95 10.93
CA GLN A 150 -18.77 -6.74 10.63
C GLN A 150 -19.17 -5.97 11.90
N ARG A 151 -18.85 -4.69 11.95
CA ARG A 151 -19.29 -3.75 12.98
C ARG A 151 -20.56 -3.02 12.52
N LYS A 152 -21.35 -2.50 13.47
CA LYS A 152 -22.60 -1.76 13.17
C LYS A 152 -22.35 -0.51 12.32
N ASP A 153 -21.24 0.17 12.54
CA ASP A 153 -20.82 1.38 11.81
C ASP A 153 -20.28 1.10 10.39
N MET A 154 -20.15 -0.18 10.00
CA MET A 154 -19.77 -0.59 8.65
C MET A 154 -20.96 -0.74 7.69
N VAL A 155 -22.15 -1.05 8.19
CA VAL A 155 -23.32 -1.53 7.38
C VAL A 155 -23.69 -0.59 6.24
N ASN A 156 -23.67 0.73 6.47
CA ASN A 156 -24.00 1.75 5.48
C ASN A 156 -22.83 2.68 5.19
N ALA A 157 -21.62 2.29 5.58
CA ALA A 157 -20.43 3.09 5.43
C ALA A 157 -19.84 2.96 4.02
N GLU A 158 -19.03 3.91 3.64
CA GLU A 158 -18.25 3.85 2.42
C GLU A 158 -16.87 3.24 2.70
N HIS A 159 -16.57 2.11 2.05
CA HIS A 159 -15.38 1.31 2.34
C HIS A 159 -14.27 1.55 1.34
N LYS A 160 -13.02 1.55 1.84
CA LYS A 160 -11.80 1.50 1.04
C LYS A 160 -10.71 0.69 1.71
N VAL A 161 -9.72 0.29 0.92
CA VAL A 161 -8.47 -0.32 1.38
C VAL A 161 -7.27 0.51 0.95
N ASN A 162 -6.23 0.53 1.76
CA ASN A 162 -4.94 1.12 1.41
C ASN A 162 -3.81 0.54 2.29
N HIS A 163 -2.59 0.99 2.08
CA HIS A 163 -1.43 0.57 2.89
C HIS A 163 -1.17 -0.93 2.83
N LEU A 164 -1.15 -1.47 1.59
CA LEU A 164 -0.72 -2.86 1.39
C LEU A 164 0.77 -2.98 1.66
N MET A 165 1.17 -3.99 2.42
CA MET A 165 2.57 -4.35 2.62
C MET A 165 2.69 -5.86 2.77
N LEU A 166 3.57 -6.46 1.97
CA LEU A 166 3.91 -7.89 2.08
C LEU A 166 4.81 -8.12 3.28
N SER A 167 4.63 -9.26 3.95
CA SER A 167 5.58 -9.74 4.96
C SER A 167 6.95 -10.02 4.34
N PRO A 168 8.06 -9.97 5.09
CA PRO A 168 9.40 -10.20 4.55
C PRO A 168 9.54 -11.49 3.74
N ASN A 169 8.88 -12.58 4.15
CA ASN A 169 8.87 -13.85 3.41
C ASN A 169 7.85 -13.94 2.27
N GLY A 170 7.07 -12.87 2.03
CA GLY A 170 6.06 -12.79 0.97
C GLY A 170 4.84 -13.69 1.13
N LYS A 171 4.66 -14.38 2.27
CA LYS A 171 3.56 -15.34 2.47
C LYS A 171 2.28 -14.70 2.97
N ARG A 172 2.40 -13.56 3.63
CA ARG A 172 1.26 -12.78 4.14
C ARG A 172 1.37 -11.33 3.70
N PHE A 173 0.28 -10.60 3.84
CA PHE A 173 0.27 -9.14 3.69
C PHE A 173 -0.60 -8.52 4.76
N MET A 174 -0.34 -7.26 5.06
CA MET A 174 -1.22 -6.40 5.84
C MET A 174 -1.89 -5.37 4.96
N VAL A 175 -3.06 -4.90 5.41
CA VAL A 175 -3.86 -3.88 4.74
C VAL A 175 -4.63 -3.06 5.76
N LEU A 176 -4.70 -1.75 5.56
CA LEU A 176 -5.61 -0.89 6.30
C LEU A 176 -6.97 -0.89 5.61
N HIS A 177 -7.95 -1.51 6.27
CA HIS A 177 -9.34 -1.39 5.89
C HIS A 177 -9.96 -0.17 6.58
N ARG A 178 -10.52 0.73 5.78
CA ARG A 178 -11.10 2.00 6.26
C ARG A 178 -12.54 2.14 5.79
N TRP A 179 -13.37 2.71 6.67
CA TRP A 179 -14.75 3.06 6.32
C TRP A 179 -15.12 4.42 6.90
N PHE A 180 -16.12 5.03 6.26
CA PHE A 180 -16.60 6.37 6.59
C PHE A 180 -18.08 6.31 6.92
N GLU A 181 -18.43 6.60 8.17
CA GLU A 181 -19.79 6.83 8.62
C GLU A 181 -20.00 8.34 8.78
N GLY A 182 -20.66 8.96 7.81
CA GLY A 182 -20.77 10.41 7.76
C GLY A 182 -19.40 11.08 7.64
N ARG A 183 -19.04 11.89 8.64
CA ARG A 183 -17.71 12.55 8.70
C ARG A 183 -16.66 11.76 9.49
N ARG A 184 -17.06 10.72 10.17
CA ARG A 184 -16.16 9.91 10.99
C ARG A 184 -15.49 8.85 10.13
N LYS A 185 -14.17 8.77 10.24
CA LYS A 185 -13.34 7.76 9.61
C LYS A 185 -12.89 6.75 10.65
N TYR A 186 -13.08 5.49 10.35
CA TYR A 186 -12.57 4.37 11.11
C TYR A 186 -11.49 3.64 10.31
N THR A 187 -10.57 3.03 11.01
CA THR A 187 -9.50 2.22 10.40
C THR A 187 -9.23 1.02 11.28
N ARG A 188 -9.10 -0.14 10.64
CA ARG A 188 -8.55 -1.34 11.27
C ARG A 188 -7.41 -1.91 10.44
N LEU A 189 -6.53 -2.64 11.09
CA LEU A 189 -5.43 -3.36 10.47
C LEU A 189 -5.82 -4.83 10.31
N VAL A 190 -5.83 -5.30 9.09
CA VAL A 190 -6.13 -6.70 8.74
C VAL A 190 -4.88 -7.32 8.12
N THR A 191 -4.58 -8.56 8.49
CA THR A 191 -3.58 -9.39 7.81
C THR A 191 -4.26 -10.51 7.06
N CYS A 192 -3.58 -11.04 6.03
CA CYS A 192 -4.15 -12.06 5.16
C CYS A 192 -3.03 -12.88 4.51
N ASN A 193 -3.28 -14.15 4.17
CA ASN A 193 -2.37 -14.92 3.33
C ASN A 193 -2.30 -14.34 1.91
N ILE A 194 -1.17 -14.57 1.23
CA ILE A 194 -0.92 -14.07 -0.14
C ILE A 194 -1.92 -14.60 -1.18
N ASP A 195 -2.69 -15.60 -0.86
CA ASP A 195 -3.77 -16.17 -1.70
C ASP A 195 -5.16 -15.62 -1.37
N GLY A 196 -5.27 -14.67 -0.42
CA GLY A 196 -6.53 -14.08 0.02
C GLY A 196 -7.25 -14.85 1.12
N THR A 197 -6.70 -15.96 1.59
CA THR A 197 -7.27 -16.75 2.69
C THR A 197 -6.78 -16.26 4.06
N ASP A 198 -7.39 -16.78 5.13
CA ASP A 198 -6.94 -16.59 6.52
C ASP A 198 -6.83 -15.10 6.91
N MET A 199 -7.86 -14.33 6.63
CA MET A 199 -7.98 -12.95 7.11
C MET A 199 -7.98 -12.92 8.63
N TYR A 200 -7.21 -12.01 9.21
CA TYR A 200 -7.13 -11.81 10.65
C TYR A 200 -7.25 -10.32 10.98
N ASN A 201 -8.17 -9.95 11.87
CA ASN A 201 -8.36 -8.59 12.36
C ASN A 201 -7.38 -8.31 13.49
N LEU A 202 -6.21 -7.78 13.14
CA LEU A 202 -5.10 -7.62 14.07
C LEU A 202 -5.32 -6.46 15.06
N SER A 203 -5.88 -5.34 14.57
CA SER A 203 -6.22 -4.19 15.40
C SER A 203 -7.47 -3.49 14.88
N ASP A 204 -8.42 -3.20 15.79
CA ASP A 204 -9.73 -2.62 15.47
C ASP A 204 -10.20 -1.59 16.53
N ASP A 205 -9.28 -0.78 17.02
CA ASP A 205 -9.54 0.27 18.00
C ASP A 205 -9.72 1.65 17.31
N ASP A 206 -10.47 1.66 16.18
CA ASP A 206 -10.90 2.81 15.38
C ASP A 206 -9.79 3.55 14.61
N MET A 207 -8.53 3.51 15.04
CA MET A 207 -7.46 4.24 14.38
C MET A 207 -6.19 3.43 14.30
N VAL A 208 -5.75 3.15 13.05
CA VAL A 208 -4.41 2.70 12.69
C VAL A 208 -3.90 3.61 11.59
N SER A 209 -2.67 4.07 11.69
CA SER A 209 -2.09 5.00 10.72
C SER A 209 -0.93 4.39 9.97
N HIS A 210 0.27 4.41 10.50
CA HIS A 210 1.48 3.92 9.86
C HIS A 210 1.88 2.58 10.47
N CYS A 211 2.21 1.61 9.61
CA CYS A 211 2.58 0.26 10.05
C CYS A 211 3.69 -0.30 9.17
N PHE A 212 4.51 -1.17 9.76
CA PHE A 212 5.63 -1.83 9.11
C PHE A 212 5.84 -3.24 9.67
N TRP A 213 6.17 -4.22 8.82
CA TRP A 213 6.57 -5.55 9.25
C TRP A 213 7.98 -5.50 9.87
N LYS A 214 8.10 -5.87 11.13
CA LYS A 214 9.39 -6.07 11.80
C LYS A 214 9.99 -7.43 11.43
N SER A 215 9.13 -8.43 11.36
CA SER A 215 9.49 -9.81 10.99
C SER A 215 8.33 -10.43 10.19
N ASP A 216 8.37 -11.73 9.94
CA ASP A 216 7.30 -12.45 9.25
C ASP A 216 6.00 -12.54 10.06
N ASP A 217 6.05 -12.27 11.36
CA ASP A 217 4.95 -12.41 12.33
C ASP A 217 4.79 -11.23 13.30
N GLU A 218 5.64 -10.19 13.20
CA GLU A 218 5.52 -9.01 14.05
C GLU A 218 5.34 -7.73 13.22
N ILE A 219 4.37 -6.91 13.61
CA ILE A 219 4.03 -5.63 12.97
C ILE A 219 4.13 -4.52 14.01
N LEU A 220 4.91 -3.48 13.70
CA LEU A 220 4.90 -2.22 14.44
C LEU A 220 3.92 -1.26 13.77
N ALA A 221 2.98 -0.70 14.55
CA ALA A 221 2.03 0.28 14.03
C ALA A 221 1.85 1.45 14.99
N PHE A 222 1.64 2.65 14.43
CA PHE A 222 1.05 3.75 15.15
C PHE A 222 -0.47 3.59 15.12
N GLU A 223 -1.05 3.35 16.27
CA GLU A 223 -2.47 3.09 16.41
C GLU A 223 -3.03 3.61 17.74
N ASN A 224 -4.35 3.61 17.87
CA ASN A 224 -5.01 3.80 19.15
C ASN A 224 -5.33 2.45 19.77
N LYS A 225 -5.14 2.32 21.09
CA LYS A 225 -5.69 1.23 21.90
C LYS A 225 -6.67 1.82 22.92
N TYR A 226 -7.87 1.23 23.04
CA TYR A 226 -8.89 1.73 23.97
C TYR A 226 -8.38 1.87 25.40
N ASN A 227 -7.48 0.98 25.83
CA ASN A 227 -6.90 0.99 27.18
C ASN A 227 -5.48 1.58 27.25
N GLY A 228 -4.91 2.06 26.12
CA GLY A 228 -3.52 2.53 26.06
C GLY A 228 -3.35 3.88 25.37
N GLY A 229 -4.38 4.37 24.69
CA GLY A 229 -4.32 5.59 23.89
C GLY A 229 -3.51 5.45 22.58
N PRO A 230 -3.27 6.57 21.88
CA PRO A 230 -2.49 6.57 20.65
C PRO A 230 -1.00 6.38 20.94
N GLY A 231 -0.32 5.56 20.13
CA GLY A 231 1.11 5.29 20.27
C GLY A 231 1.58 4.20 19.32
N TYR A 232 2.86 3.84 19.46
CA TYR A 232 3.44 2.73 18.71
C TYR A 232 3.26 1.42 19.45
N TYR A 233 2.61 0.46 18.79
CA TYR A 233 2.37 -0.87 19.33
C TYR A 233 3.00 -1.92 18.43
N LEU A 234 3.84 -2.77 19.04
CA LEU A 234 4.37 -3.96 18.39
C LEU A 234 3.39 -5.10 18.64
N MET A 235 2.82 -5.64 17.59
CA MET A 235 1.81 -6.68 17.62
C MET A 235 2.34 -7.96 16.98
N ARG A 236 1.93 -9.12 17.52
CA ARG A 236 2.18 -10.41 16.88
C ARG A 236 0.99 -10.79 16.01
N ASP A 237 1.26 -11.05 14.72
CA ASP A 237 0.23 -11.46 13.76
C ASP A 237 -0.50 -12.73 14.23
N LYS A 238 -1.82 -12.80 13.92
CA LYS A 238 -2.71 -13.90 14.29
C LYS A 238 -2.84 -14.14 15.80
N THR A 239 -2.49 -13.15 16.61
CA THR A 239 -2.69 -13.17 18.07
C THR A 239 -3.32 -11.85 18.55
N ARG A 240 -3.66 -11.78 19.85
CA ARG A 240 -4.04 -10.53 20.52
C ARG A 240 -2.90 -9.95 21.35
N GLU A 241 -1.69 -10.48 21.18
CA GLU A 241 -0.50 -10.03 21.91
C GLU A 241 0.01 -8.73 21.29
N TYR A 242 0.26 -7.74 22.15
CA TYR A 242 0.91 -6.49 21.77
C TYR A 242 1.71 -5.89 22.92
N VAL A 243 2.68 -5.07 22.57
CA VAL A 243 3.48 -4.28 23.52
C VAL A 243 3.42 -2.83 23.10
N HIS A 244 3.17 -1.91 24.05
CA HIS A 244 3.33 -0.47 23.83
C HIS A 244 4.82 -0.17 23.72
N PHE A 245 5.31 0.02 22.49
CA PHE A 245 6.73 -0.07 22.18
C PHE A 245 7.51 1.16 22.65
N TRP A 246 6.95 2.36 22.46
CA TRP A 246 7.55 3.61 22.90
C TRP A 246 6.52 4.49 23.61
N PRO A 247 6.23 4.25 24.89
CA PRO A 247 5.16 4.97 25.59
C PRO A 247 5.42 6.48 25.73
N GLY A 248 6.65 6.95 25.50
CA GLY A 248 6.99 8.38 25.52
C GLY A 248 6.87 9.09 24.15
N ILE A 249 6.58 8.36 23.05
CA ILE A 249 6.46 8.93 21.72
C ILE A 249 4.98 8.98 21.32
N SER A 250 4.45 10.20 21.22
CA SER A 250 3.04 10.44 20.84
C SER A 250 2.86 10.93 19.40
N GLY A 251 3.94 11.21 18.68
CA GLY A 251 3.87 11.68 17.29
C GLY A 251 3.72 10.53 16.31
N ASP A 252 2.76 10.65 15.38
CA ASP A 252 2.56 9.70 14.29
C ASP A 252 3.64 9.87 13.21
N GLY A 253 4.24 8.79 12.76
CA GLY A 253 5.29 8.78 11.73
C GLY A 253 5.45 7.42 11.07
N HIS A 254 6.27 7.35 10.03
CA HIS A 254 6.55 6.13 9.28
C HIS A 254 7.64 5.30 9.97
N PRO A 255 7.30 4.21 10.69
CA PRO A 255 8.29 3.31 11.23
C PRO A 255 8.90 2.48 10.10
N SER A 256 10.20 2.20 10.21
CA SER A 256 10.87 1.23 9.34
C SER A 256 12.01 0.58 10.13
N TYR A 257 12.35 -0.64 9.76
CA TYR A 257 13.49 -1.35 10.31
C TYR A 257 14.61 -1.38 9.27
N SER A 258 15.85 -1.19 9.69
CA SER A 258 17.03 -1.45 8.87
C SER A 258 17.23 -2.95 8.66
N LEU A 259 18.13 -3.33 7.74
CA LEU A 259 18.39 -4.75 7.43
C LEU A 259 18.92 -5.55 8.63
N ASP A 260 19.56 -4.89 9.60
CA ASP A 260 20.01 -5.50 10.86
C ASP A 260 18.91 -5.55 11.95
N GLY A 261 17.68 -5.12 11.64
CA GLY A 261 16.55 -5.13 12.56
C GLY A 261 16.55 -3.97 13.57
N THR A 262 17.40 -2.96 13.40
CA THR A 262 17.33 -1.71 14.20
C THR A 262 16.30 -0.76 13.61
N LEU A 263 15.72 0.08 14.47
CA LEU A 263 14.72 1.11 14.11
C LEU A 263 15.39 2.46 13.97
#